data_40114127db74f52e40d773776dc80860
#
_entry.id   40114127db74f52e40d773776dc80860
#
_cell.length_a   1.000
_cell.length_b   1.000
_cell.length_c   1.000
_cell.angle_alpha   90.00
_cell.angle_beta   90.00
_cell.angle_gamma   90.00
#
_symmetry.space_group_name_H-M   'P 1'
#
loop_
_entity.id
_entity.type
_entity.pdbx_description
1 polymer ?
#
loop_
_entity_poly.entity_id
_entity_poly.type
_entity_poly.pdbx_seq_one_letter_code
_entity_poly.pdbx_strand_id
1 'polypeptide(L)'
;NIAILVRAIFQTREFEERFLKIGMPYRILGGTKFYERAEIKDCIAYLRLIHQDKDDLAFERIVNNPKRAIGESTIKSIHEFSKINNLNLESSSKKMIQENLIKPKAKIGLSSFLNLISKWRNQIKVNKINHVKLLQVVLDESGYSAMLKNKKDLENENRLENLKELLRAMQD
;
A
#
# COMPACT_ATOMS: atom_id res chain seq x y z
N ASN A 1 -35.85 5.27 -7.98
CA ASN A 1 -34.58 5.48 -7.28
C ASN A 1 -34.66 4.83 -5.91
N ILE A 2 -33.64 4.07 -5.52
CA ILE A 2 -33.51 3.42 -4.22
C ILE A 2 -32.30 4.04 -3.52
N ALA A 3 -32.40 4.27 -2.21
CA ALA A 3 -31.30 4.72 -1.37
C ALA A 3 -31.08 3.69 -0.24
N ILE A 4 -29.81 3.38 0.02
CA ILE A 4 -29.37 2.53 1.14
C ILE A 4 -28.62 3.40 2.12
N LEU A 5 -29.06 3.42 3.37
CA LEU A 5 -28.42 4.16 4.45
C LEU A 5 -27.52 3.23 5.24
N VAL A 6 -26.28 3.66 5.49
CA VAL A 6 -25.31 2.93 6.30
C VAL A 6 -24.85 3.79 7.47
N ARG A 7 -24.56 3.19 8.61
CA ARG A 7 -24.06 3.91 9.80
C ARG A 7 -22.58 4.28 9.68
N ALA A 8 -21.81 3.44 9.01
CA ALA A 8 -20.38 3.62 8.84
C ALA A 8 -19.98 3.31 7.40
N ILE A 9 -19.02 4.08 6.89
CA ILE A 9 -18.67 4.05 5.46
C ILE A 9 -18.06 2.71 5.02
N PHE A 10 -17.42 1.95 5.92
CA PHE A 10 -16.87 0.63 5.58
C PHE A 10 -17.97 -0.38 5.21
N GLN A 11 -19.19 -0.22 5.72
CA GLN A 11 -20.34 -1.08 5.43
C GLN A 11 -20.82 -1.00 3.97
N THR A 12 -20.36 0.01 3.21
CA THR A 12 -20.73 0.12 1.79
C THR A 12 -20.11 -0.96 0.92
N ARG A 13 -18.99 -1.60 1.33
CA ARG A 13 -18.26 -2.59 0.54
C ARG A 13 -19.14 -3.70 -0.01
N GLU A 14 -19.90 -4.37 0.84
CA GLU A 14 -20.74 -5.51 0.42
C GLU A 14 -21.77 -5.11 -0.64
N PHE A 15 -22.37 -3.92 -0.49
CA PHE A 15 -23.31 -3.40 -1.48
C PHE A 15 -22.59 -3.06 -2.78
N GLU A 16 -21.42 -2.41 -2.70
CA GLU A 16 -20.61 -2.05 -3.87
C GLU A 16 -20.19 -3.29 -4.66
N GLU A 17 -19.68 -4.32 -3.99
CA GLU A 17 -19.31 -5.58 -4.65
C GLU A 17 -20.50 -6.26 -5.31
N ARG A 18 -21.66 -6.26 -4.63
CA ARG A 18 -22.86 -6.84 -5.21
C ARG A 18 -23.33 -6.10 -6.45
N PHE A 19 -23.34 -4.76 -6.39
CA PHE A 19 -23.70 -3.93 -7.54
C PHE A 19 -22.72 -4.09 -8.71
N LEU A 20 -21.43 -4.19 -8.44
CA LEU A 20 -20.43 -4.46 -9.47
C LEU A 20 -20.64 -5.83 -10.13
N LYS A 21 -20.91 -6.88 -9.34
CA LYS A 21 -21.15 -8.24 -9.86
C LYS A 21 -22.37 -8.31 -10.80
N ILE A 22 -23.41 -7.54 -10.52
CA ILE A 22 -24.65 -7.55 -11.34
C ILE A 22 -24.69 -6.40 -12.37
N GLY A 23 -23.61 -5.61 -12.49
CA GLY A 23 -23.54 -4.48 -13.43
C GLY A 23 -24.48 -3.31 -13.09
N MET A 24 -24.96 -3.21 -11.84
CA MET A 24 -25.89 -2.15 -11.42
C MET A 24 -25.13 -0.83 -11.18
N PRO A 25 -25.50 0.27 -11.85
CA PRO A 25 -24.89 1.56 -11.59
C PRO A 25 -25.29 2.09 -10.21
N TYR A 26 -24.31 2.59 -9.46
CA TYR A 26 -24.53 3.17 -8.14
C TYR A 26 -23.64 4.39 -7.90
N ARG A 27 -24.01 5.19 -6.90
CA ARG A 27 -23.25 6.35 -6.44
C ARG A 27 -23.21 6.37 -4.93
N ILE A 28 -22.02 6.61 -4.38
CA ILE A 28 -21.84 6.83 -2.94
C ILE A 28 -21.96 8.31 -2.65
N LEU A 29 -22.78 8.65 -1.67
CA LEU A 29 -22.92 10.01 -1.15
C LEU A 29 -22.17 10.10 0.17
N GLY A 30 -21.32 11.13 0.30
CA GLY A 30 -20.54 11.37 1.53
C GLY A 30 -19.22 10.60 1.64
N GLY A 31 -18.75 9.95 0.56
CA GLY A 31 -17.47 9.26 0.55
C GLY A 31 -17.02 8.77 -0.81
N THR A 32 -15.87 8.11 -0.84
CA THR A 32 -15.31 7.45 -2.03
C THR A 32 -15.67 5.95 -2.03
N LYS A 33 -15.69 5.34 -3.21
CA LYS A 33 -15.85 3.89 -3.37
C LYS A 33 -14.78 3.14 -2.57
N PHE A 34 -15.12 1.96 -2.05
CA PHE A 34 -14.24 1.21 -1.15
C PHE A 34 -12.84 1.03 -1.71
N TYR A 35 -12.71 0.53 -2.93
CA TYR A 35 -11.41 0.29 -3.56
C TYR A 35 -10.68 1.55 -4.06
N GLU A 36 -11.34 2.71 -3.99
CA GLU A 36 -10.73 4.00 -4.32
C GLU A 36 -10.14 4.73 -3.11
N ARG A 37 -10.41 4.24 -1.88
CA ARG A 37 -9.91 4.83 -0.64
C ARG A 37 -8.39 4.72 -0.55
N ALA A 38 -7.76 5.75 0.02
CA ALA A 38 -6.31 5.88 0.05
C ALA A 38 -5.63 4.67 0.73
N GLU A 39 -6.12 4.28 1.91
CA GLU A 39 -5.59 3.16 2.70
C GLU A 39 -5.75 1.81 1.99
N ILE A 40 -6.83 1.63 1.23
CA ILE A 40 -7.07 0.43 0.44
C ILE A 40 -6.10 0.37 -0.75
N LYS A 41 -5.95 1.50 -1.47
CA LYS A 41 -4.97 1.61 -2.54
C LYS A 41 -3.53 1.39 -2.06
N ASP A 42 -3.21 1.82 -0.83
CA ASP A 42 -1.89 1.59 -0.22
C ASP A 42 -1.65 0.10 0.05
N CYS A 43 -2.64 -0.61 0.62
CA CYS A 43 -2.58 -2.07 0.80
C CYS A 43 -2.38 -2.81 -0.52
N ILE A 44 -3.17 -2.45 -1.53
CA ILE A 44 -3.07 -3.04 -2.87
C ILE A 44 -1.67 -2.77 -3.47
N ALA A 45 -1.13 -1.56 -3.30
CA ALA A 45 0.20 -1.23 -3.78
C ALA A 45 1.31 -2.05 -3.09
N TYR A 46 1.20 -2.30 -1.77
CA TYR A 46 2.10 -3.23 -1.08
C TYR A 46 2.04 -4.63 -1.68
N LEU A 47 0.86 -5.20 -1.84
CA LEU A 47 0.69 -6.55 -2.40
C LEU A 47 1.18 -6.63 -3.86
N ARG A 48 0.90 -5.61 -4.67
CA ARG A 48 1.36 -5.52 -6.06
C ARG A 48 2.88 -5.49 -6.14
N LEU A 49 3.54 -4.62 -5.35
CA LEU A 49 5.00 -4.52 -5.35
C LEU A 49 5.66 -5.82 -4.84
N ILE A 50 5.04 -6.52 -3.89
CA ILE A 50 5.54 -7.81 -3.41
C ILE A 50 5.43 -8.88 -4.51
N HIS A 51 4.35 -8.86 -5.28
CA HIS A 51 4.11 -9.83 -6.36
C HIS A 51 4.93 -9.51 -7.62
N GLN A 52 5.12 -8.22 -7.95
CA GLN A 52 5.78 -7.75 -9.16
C GLN A 52 6.91 -6.77 -8.80
N ASP A 53 8.14 -7.12 -9.13
CA ASP A 53 9.33 -6.30 -8.86
C ASP A 53 9.49 -5.07 -9.79
N LYS A 54 8.68 -4.98 -10.84
CA LYS A 54 8.71 -3.89 -11.83
C LYS A 54 7.52 -2.93 -11.74
N ASP A 55 6.80 -2.94 -10.64
CA ASP A 55 5.65 -2.06 -10.45
C ASP A 55 6.07 -0.71 -9.85
N ASP A 56 6.55 0.18 -10.70
CA ASP A 56 7.06 1.50 -10.32
C ASP A 56 5.97 2.38 -9.68
N LEU A 57 4.72 2.27 -10.13
CA LEU A 57 3.60 3.02 -9.55
C LEU A 57 3.30 2.56 -8.11
N ALA A 58 3.32 1.25 -7.87
CA ALA A 58 3.16 0.71 -6.54
C ALA A 58 4.35 1.10 -5.64
N PHE A 59 5.58 1.01 -6.16
CA PHE A 59 6.79 1.45 -5.45
C PHE A 59 6.69 2.90 -4.99
N GLU A 60 6.42 3.83 -5.91
CA GLU A 60 6.34 5.26 -5.64
C GLU A 60 5.27 5.58 -4.58
N ARG A 61 4.12 4.90 -4.66
CA ARG A 61 3.02 5.09 -3.73
C ARG A 61 3.38 4.76 -2.28
N ILE A 62 4.15 3.70 -2.04
CA ILE A 62 4.37 3.16 -0.69
C ILE A 62 5.77 3.35 -0.13
N VAL A 63 6.76 3.71 -0.95
CA VAL A 63 8.17 3.82 -0.52
C VAL A 63 8.37 4.76 0.67
N ASN A 64 7.56 5.84 0.76
CA ASN A 64 7.59 6.80 1.87
C ASN A 64 6.23 6.88 2.62
N ASN A 65 5.44 5.85 2.56
CA ASN A 65 4.18 5.73 3.29
C ASN A 65 4.10 4.37 4.01
N PRO A 66 4.32 4.34 5.33
CA PRO A 66 4.64 5.43 6.29
C PRO A 66 5.91 6.22 5.98
N LYS A 67 6.05 7.39 6.60
CA LYS A 67 7.24 8.25 6.43
C LYS A 67 8.54 7.54 6.81
N ARG A 68 9.51 7.51 5.88
CA ARG A 68 10.83 6.85 6.03
C ARG A 68 11.99 7.79 5.75
N ALA A 69 11.76 9.11 5.90
CA ALA A 69 12.73 10.15 5.55
C ALA A 69 13.17 10.15 4.07
N ILE A 70 12.38 9.58 3.18
CA ILE A 70 12.59 9.59 1.74
C ILE A 70 11.78 10.78 1.20
N GLY A 71 12.49 11.90 0.99
CA GLY A 71 11.86 13.12 0.48
C GLY A 71 11.68 13.12 -1.04
N GLU A 72 10.91 14.08 -1.53
CA GLU A 72 10.64 14.26 -2.97
C GLU A 72 11.91 14.36 -3.80
N SER A 73 12.95 15.07 -3.30
CA SER A 73 14.24 15.15 -3.99
C SER A 73 14.90 13.79 -4.20
N THR A 74 14.79 12.89 -3.22
CA THR A 74 15.33 11.53 -3.34
C THR A 74 14.54 10.72 -4.37
N ILE A 75 13.22 10.82 -4.35
CA ILE A 75 12.34 10.16 -5.33
C ILE A 75 12.67 10.66 -6.74
N LYS A 76 12.82 11.98 -6.92
CA LYS A 76 13.20 12.56 -8.21
C LYS A 76 14.55 12.04 -8.71
N SER A 77 15.56 11.98 -7.84
CA SER A 77 16.87 11.41 -8.19
C SER A 77 16.79 9.93 -8.60
N ILE A 78 15.93 9.14 -7.93
CA ILE A 78 15.71 7.74 -8.29
C ILE A 78 15.06 7.64 -9.69
N HIS A 79 14.09 8.48 -10.01
CA HIS A 79 13.47 8.54 -11.34
C HIS A 79 14.47 8.92 -12.43
N GLU A 80 15.31 9.93 -12.18
CA GLU A 80 16.34 10.35 -13.12
C GLU A 80 17.36 9.22 -13.38
N PHE A 81 17.82 8.58 -12.31
CA PHE A 81 18.73 7.44 -12.40
C PHE A 81 18.09 6.24 -13.13
N SER A 82 16.83 5.97 -12.86
CA SER A 82 16.03 4.93 -13.53
C SER A 82 15.99 5.14 -15.03
N LYS A 83 15.69 6.36 -15.48
CA LYS A 83 15.62 6.71 -16.91
C LYS A 83 16.97 6.56 -17.60
N ILE A 84 18.05 7.09 -16.98
CA ILE A 84 19.41 7.04 -17.55
C ILE A 84 19.91 5.60 -17.69
N ASN A 85 19.62 4.73 -16.72
CA ASN A 85 20.12 3.36 -16.69
C ASN A 85 19.12 2.32 -17.24
N ASN A 86 17.95 2.75 -17.71
CA ASN A 86 16.87 1.87 -18.16
C ASN A 86 16.50 0.76 -17.14
N LEU A 87 16.35 1.16 -15.88
CA LEU A 87 16.01 0.29 -14.75
C LEU A 87 14.67 0.69 -14.15
N ASN A 88 13.95 -0.25 -13.50
CA ASN A 88 12.80 0.09 -12.65
C ASN A 88 13.25 0.81 -11.37
N LEU A 89 12.31 1.45 -10.66
CA LEU A 89 12.62 2.26 -9.46
C LEU A 89 13.22 1.44 -8.33
N GLU A 90 12.77 0.19 -8.14
CA GLU A 90 13.33 -0.70 -7.11
C GLU A 90 14.79 -1.05 -7.39
N SER A 91 15.12 -1.45 -8.62
CA SER A 91 16.49 -1.77 -9.03
C SER A 91 17.39 -0.54 -9.01
N SER A 92 16.88 0.60 -9.45
CA SER A 92 17.56 1.90 -9.37
C SER A 92 17.89 2.27 -7.93
N SER A 93 16.95 2.11 -7.02
CA SER A 93 17.13 2.35 -5.60
C SER A 93 18.23 1.47 -4.99
N LYS A 94 18.24 0.16 -5.33
CA LYS A 94 19.28 -0.77 -4.87
C LYS A 94 20.67 -0.34 -5.36
N LYS A 95 20.78 -0.02 -6.65
CA LYS A 95 22.06 0.40 -7.26
C LYS A 95 22.56 1.72 -6.68
N MET A 96 21.69 2.72 -6.52
CA MET A 96 22.04 4.00 -5.90
C MET A 96 22.49 3.86 -4.43
N ILE A 97 21.91 2.91 -3.68
CA ILE A 97 22.36 2.59 -2.32
C ILE A 97 23.78 2.01 -2.33
N GLN A 98 24.07 1.08 -3.24
CA GLN A 98 25.39 0.45 -3.40
C GLN A 98 26.46 1.45 -3.79
N GLU A 99 26.13 2.37 -4.70
CA GLU A 99 27.02 3.42 -5.19
C GLU A 99 27.10 4.65 -4.26
N ASN A 100 26.43 4.63 -3.09
CA ASN A 100 26.37 5.73 -2.13
C ASN A 100 25.84 7.07 -2.68
N LEU A 101 24.94 7.02 -3.66
CA LEU A 101 24.34 8.20 -4.30
C LEU A 101 23.16 8.79 -3.52
N ILE A 102 22.76 8.18 -2.40
CA ILE A 102 21.61 8.60 -1.59
C ILE A 102 22.08 9.17 -0.25
N LYS A 103 21.49 10.28 0.17
CA LYS A 103 21.80 10.91 1.48
C LYS A 103 21.63 9.92 2.63
N PRO A 104 22.48 9.95 3.67
CA PRO A 104 22.53 8.92 4.73
C PRO A 104 21.17 8.63 5.38
N LYS A 105 20.40 9.65 5.71
CA LYS A 105 19.09 9.50 6.37
C LYS A 105 18.07 8.78 5.46
N ALA A 106 18.00 9.17 4.19
CA ALA A 106 17.12 8.54 3.21
C ALA A 106 17.60 7.12 2.85
N LYS A 107 18.92 6.89 2.81
CA LYS A 107 19.54 5.59 2.58
C LYS A 107 19.07 4.55 3.62
N ILE A 108 19.06 4.92 4.91
CA ILE A 108 18.60 4.03 5.99
C ILE A 108 17.12 3.63 5.75
N GLY A 109 16.26 4.61 5.53
CA GLY A 109 14.83 4.37 5.31
C GLY A 109 14.54 3.53 4.06
N LEU A 110 15.24 3.83 2.96
CA LEU A 110 15.09 3.10 1.70
C LEU A 110 15.63 1.67 1.80
N SER A 111 16.78 1.46 2.44
CA SER A 111 17.35 0.12 2.68
C SER A 111 16.43 -0.73 3.55
N SER A 112 15.88 -0.16 4.63
CA SER A 112 14.92 -0.84 5.49
C SER A 112 13.66 -1.27 4.71
N PHE A 113 13.10 -0.37 3.89
CA PHE A 113 11.96 -0.67 3.06
C PHE A 113 12.23 -1.79 2.05
N LEU A 114 13.34 -1.74 1.32
CA LEU A 114 13.73 -2.76 0.34
C LEU A 114 13.98 -4.13 0.99
N ASN A 115 14.54 -4.15 2.20
CA ASN A 115 14.74 -5.37 2.97
C ASN A 115 13.39 -5.99 3.38
N LEU A 116 12.40 -5.18 3.79
CA LEU A 116 11.05 -5.66 4.10
C LEU A 116 10.38 -6.28 2.86
N ILE A 117 10.44 -5.59 1.70
CA ILE A 117 9.90 -6.14 0.44
C ILE A 117 10.56 -7.49 0.11
N SER A 118 11.88 -7.58 0.22
CA SER A 118 12.62 -8.83 -0.05
C SER A 118 12.23 -9.95 0.93
N LYS A 119 12.08 -9.62 2.22
CA LYS A 119 11.63 -10.54 3.27
C LYS A 119 10.24 -11.10 2.95
N TRP A 120 9.27 -10.24 2.60
CA TRP A 120 7.90 -10.67 2.31
C TRP A 120 7.80 -11.50 1.04
N ARG A 121 8.57 -11.18 0.01
CA ARG A 121 8.69 -12.03 -1.19
C ARG A 121 9.21 -13.42 -0.85
N ASN A 122 10.21 -13.51 0.03
CA ASN A 122 10.75 -14.79 0.47
C ASN A 122 9.74 -15.60 1.31
N GLN A 123 8.95 -14.94 2.15
CA GLN A 123 7.88 -15.60 2.92
C GLN A 123 6.83 -16.26 2.01
N ILE A 124 6.48 -15.64 0.88
CA ILE A 124 5.58 -16.26 -0.11
C ILE A 124 6.23 -17.49 -0.72
N LYS A 125 7.49 -17.38 -1.14
CA LYS A 125 8.19 -18.46 -1.87
C LYS A 125 8.47 -19.68 -0.99
N VAL A 126 8.93 -19.46 0.23
CA VAL A 126 9.40 -20.52 1.14
C VAL A 126 8.26 -21.01 2.05
N ASN A 127 7.55 -20.10 2.70
CA ASN A 127 6.60 -20.44 3.77
C ASN A 127 5.17 -20.61 3.23
N LYS A 128 4.92 -20.37 1.93
CA LYS A 128 3.58 -20.43 1.32
C LYS A 128 2.52 -19.70 2.12
N ILE A 129 2.89 -18.55 2.71
CA ILE A 129 1.98 -17.71 3.49
C ILE A 129 0.79 -17.30 2.60
N ASN A 130 -0.43 -17.42 3.13
CA ASN A 130 -1.59 -16.98 2.38
C ASN A 130 -1.67 -15.45 2.31
N HIS A 131 -2.41 -14.95 1.32
CA HIS A 131 -2.48 -13.52 1.01
C HIS A 131 -3.05 -12.66 2.16
N VAL A 132 -4.01 -13.18 2.94
CA VAL A 132 -4.59 -12.48 4.10
C VAL A 132 -3.54 -12.31 5.19
N LYS A 133 -2.86 -13.41 5.54
CA LYS A 133 -1.80 -13.39 6.55
C LYS A 133 -0.63 -12.53 6.10
N LEU A 134 -0.29 -12.58 4.82
CA LEU A 134 0.73 -11.70 4.24
C LEU A 134 0.38 -10.23 4.45
N LEU A 135 -0.85 -9.81 4.10
CA LEU A 135 -1.27 -8.42 4.28
C LEU A 135 -1.23 -7.99 5.75
N GLN A 136 -1.66 -8.85 6.68
CA GLN A 136 -1.54 -8.57 8.13
C GLN A 136 -0.10 -8.28 8.52
N VAL A 137 0.83 -9.16 8.13
CA VAL A 137 2.27 -9.01 8.42
C VAL A 137 2.82 -7.73 7.80
N VAL A 138 2.46 -7.43 6.55
CA VAL A 138 2.88 -6.22 5.85
C VAL A 138 2.41 -4.96 6.55
N LEU A 139 1.14 -4.89 6.97
CA LEU A 139 0.57 -3.73 7.66
C LEU A 139 1.26 -3.47 9.02
N ASP A 140 1.62 -4.53 9.73
CA ASP A 140 2.29 -4.41 11.03
C ASP A 140 3.78 -4.08 10.87
N GLU A 141 4.52 -4.84 10.07
CA GLU A 141 5.97 -4.68 9.91
C GLU A 141 6.36 -3.41 9.14
N SER A 142 5.52 -2.93 8.21
CA SER A 142 5.73 -1.65 7.54
C SER A 142 5.55 -0.44 8.45
N GLY A 143 4.90 -0.64 9.62
CA GLY A 143 4.47 0.43 10.51
C GLY A 143 3.19 1.14 10.06
N TYR A 144 2.48 0.63 9.04
CA TYR A 144 1.28 1.27 8.50
C TYR A 144 0.14 1.29 9.53
N SER A 145 -0.12 0.14 10.17
CA SER A 145 -1.10 0.05 11.26
C SER A 145 -0.75 0.98 12.43
N ALA A 146 0.53 1.05 12.80
CA ALA A 146 0.99 1.93 13.88
C ALA A 146 0.82 3.41 13.51
N MET A 147 1.11 3.80 12.27
CA MET A 147 0.92 5.16 11.78
C MET A 147 -0.52 5.63 11.93
N LEU A 148 -1.50 4.78 11.58
CA LEU A 148 -2.92 5.12 11.72
C LEU A 148 -3.35 5.17 13.19
N LYS A 149 -2.87 4.25 14.03
CA LYS A 149 -3.19 4.22 15.47
C LYS A 149 -2.63 5.41 16.25
N ASN A 150 -1.50 5.99 15.82
CA ASN A 150 -0.86 7.09 16.51
C ASN A 150 -1.62 8.42 16.41
N LYS A 151 -2.50 8.56 15.42
CA LYS A 151 -3.40 9.72 15.29
C LYS A 151 -4.79 9.29 15.74
N LYS A 152 -5.17 9.67 16.96
CA LYS A 152 -6.49 9.38 17.53
C LYS A 152 -7.53 10.39 17.01
N ASP A 153 -7.88 10.27 15.75
CA ASP A 153 -8.97 11.02 15.12
C ASP A 153 -9.95 10.06 14.44
N LEU A 154 -11.17 10.50 14.26
CA LEU A 154 -12.25 9.71 13.68
C LEU A 154 -11.91 9.21 12.25
N GLU A 155 -11.12 9.98 11.50
CA GLU A 155 -10.70 9.61 10.15
C GLU A 155 -9.79 8.39 10.16
N ASN A 156 -8.79 8.35 11.05
CA ASN A 156 -7.89 7.21 11.16
C ASN A 156 -8.57 5.98 11.79
N GLU A 157 -9.54 6.16 12.69
CA GLU A 157 -10.38 5.07 13.16
C GLU A 157 -11.16 4.43 11.99
N ASN A 158 -11.80 5.24 11.15
CA ASN A 158 -12.50 4.77 9.95
C ASN A 158 -11.54 4.05 8.98
N ARG A 159 -10.32 4.55 8.79
CA ARG A 159 -9.31 3.89 7.95
C ARG A 159 -8.92 2.52 8.51
N LEU A 160 -8.75 2.40 9.82
CA LEU A 160 -8.47 1.10 10.47
C LEU A 160 -9.62 0.10 10.27
N GLU A 161 -10.87 0.54 10.37
CA GLU A 161 -12.03 -0.32 10.07
C GLU A 161 -12.07 -0.72 8.58
N ASN A 162 -11.72 0.18 7.66
CA ASN A 162 -11.59 -0.14 6.24
C ASN A 162 -10.51 -1.22 5.99
N LEU A 163 -9.39 -1.19 6.73
CA LEU A 163 -8.35 -2.23 6.63
C LEU A 163 -8.85 -3.59 7.15
N LYS A 164 -9.60 -3.60 8.25
CA LYS A 164 -10.21 -4.82 8.76
C LYS A 164 -11.21 -5.39 7.75
N GLU A 165 -12.00 -4.53 7.13
CA GLU A 165 -12.97 -4.92 6.12
C GLU A 165 -12.30 -5.47 4.87
N LEU A 166 -11.18 -4.89 4.44
CA LEU A 166 -10.37 -5.45 3.34
C LEU A 166 -9.87 -6.86 3.68
N LEU A 167 -9.36 -7.06 4.90
CA LEU A 167 -8.89 -8.38 5.33
C LEU A 167 -10.01 -9.42 5.34
N ARG A 168 -11.23 -9.04 5.73
CA ARG A 168 -12.42 -9.91 5.65
C ARG A 168 -12.75 -10.26 4.21
N ALA A 169 -12.81 -9.24 3.34
CA ALA A 169 -13.07 -9.44 1.91
C ALA A 169 -12.08 -10.38 1.21
N MET A 170 -10.86 -10.46 1.72
CA MET A 170 -9.83 -11.36 1.18
C MET A 170 -9.95 -12.80 1.72
N GLN A 171 -10.80 -13.06 2.71
CA GLN A 171 -11.05 -14.41 3.26
C GLN A 171 -12.18 -15.12 2.52
N ASP A 172 -13.12 -14.35 1.92
CA ASP A 172 -14.28 -14.82 1.14
C ASP A 172 -13.83 -15.28 -0.25
#